data_455d87118c90814fcea201956f6c67e3
#
_entry.id   455d87118c90814fcea201956f6c67e3
#
_cell.length_a   1.000
_cell.length_b   1.000
_cell.length_c   1.000
_cell.angle_alpha   90.00
_cell.angle_beta   90.00
_cell.angle_gamma   90.00
#
_symmetry.space_group_name_H-M   'P 1'
#
loop_
_entity.id
_entity.type
_entity.pdbx_description
1 polymer ?
#
loop_
_entity_poly.entity_id
_entity_poly.type
_entity_poly.pdbx_seq_one_letter_code
_entity_poly.pdbx_strand_id
1 'polypeptide(L)'
;ILEYSANLDKTLAAEHMVETVHEAAIASGLFPRAGARTRAVRQDCYRVANGNPENAFVHLVARVGRGRSEEELQRAGDHIFAALTKFLDPLYCKRPLAISMEFVEISTWKQNNLRHYLSKDKP
;
A
#
# COMPACT_ATOMS: atom_id res chain seq x y z
N ILE A 1 0.29 0.48 5.01
CA ILE A 1 -1.15 0.43 5.35
C ILE A 1 -1.95 1.06 4.22
N LEU A 2 -2.86 0.31 3.67
CA LEU A 2 -3.80 0.80 2.67
C LEU A 2 -5.10 1.18 3.37
N GLU A 3 -5.49 2.45 3.28
CA GLU A 3 -6.76 2.92 3.81
C GLU A 3 -7.70 3.15 2.64
N TYR A 4 -8.94 2.71 2.75
CA TYR A 4 -9.92 2.92 1.70
C TYR A 4 -11.29 3.24 2.26
N SER A 5 -12.04 4.06 1.53
CA SER A 5 -13.38 4.45 1.94
C SER A 5 -14.36 3.27 1.78
N ALA A 6 -15.24 3.12 2.77
CA ALA A 6 -16.17 1.99 2.85
C ALA A 6 -17.08 1.85 1.62
N ASN A 7 -17.30 2.93 0.88
CA ASN A 7 -18.13 2.88 -0.33
C ASN A 7 -17.49 2.08 -1.48
N LEU A 8 -16.24 1.65 -1.33
CA LEU A 8 -15.57 0.78 -2.29
C LEU A 8 -15.75 -0.70 -1.97
N ASP A 9 -16.35 -1.02 -0.83
CA ASP A 9 -16.35 -2.37 -0.26
C ASP A 9 -16.87 -3.45 -1.21
N LYS A 10 -17.89 -3.15 -2.00
CA LYS A 10 -18.49 -4.14 -2.93
C LYS A 10 -17.73 -4.31 -4.23
N THR A 11 -16.89 -3.35 -4.59
CA THR A 11 -16.20 -3.36 -5.89
C THR A 11 -14.70 -3.56 -5.77
N LEU A 12 -14.15 -3.31 -4.58
CA LEU A 12 -12.72 -3.41 -4.33
C LEU A 12 -12.38 -4.80 -3.78
N ALA A 13 -11.53 -5.52 -4.49
CA ALA A 13 -10.97 -6.77 -3.98
C ALA A 13 -9.78 -6.43 -3.07
N ALA A 14 -10.07 -6.10 -1.81
CA ALA A 14 -9.06 -5.61 -0.86
C ALA A 14 -7.90 -6.58 -0.68
N GLU A 15 -8.17 -7.89 -0.65
CA GLU A 15 -7.11 -8.90 -0.52
C GLU A 15 -6.14 -8.87 -1.70
N HIS A 16 -6.65 -8.70 -2.91
CA HIS A 16 -5.82 -8.63 -4.11
C HIS A 16 -5.06 -7.31 -4.18
N MET A 17 -5.65 -6.24 -3.67
CA MET A 17 -4.96 -4.96 -3.57
C MET A 17 -3.76 -5.06 -2.63
N VAL A 18 -3.96 -5.66 -1.46
CA VAL A 18 -2.89 -5.89 -0.49
C VAL A 18 -1.78 -6.73 -1.10
N GLU A 19 -2.12 -7.83 -1.76
CA GLU A 19 -1.13 -8.70 -2.41
C GLU A 19 -0.35 -7.95 -3.49
N THR A 20 -1.05 -7.19 -4.33
CA THR A 20 -0.42 -6.42 -5.42
C THR A 20 0.59 -5.42 -4.88
N VAL A 21 0.21 -4.65 -3.87
CA VAL A 21 1.10 -3.66 -3.25
C VAL A 21 2.26 -4.34 -2.53
N HIS A 22 1.98 -5.42 -1.82
CA HIS A 22 2.99 -6.18 -1.09
C HIS A 22 4.09 -6.69 -2.02
N GLU A 23 3.69 -7.35 -3.10
CA GLU A 23 4.64 -7.89 -4.07
C GLU A 23 5.40 -6.78 -4.80
N ALA A 24 4.74 -5.66 -5.09
CA ALA A 24 5.41 -4.52 -5.71
C ALA A 24 6.47 -3.92 -4.79
N ALA A 25 6.17 -3.83 -3.48
CA ALA A 25 7.12 -3.31 -2.50
C ALA A 25 8.37 -4.20 -2.43
N ILE A 26 8.18 -5.52 -2.43
CA ILE A 26 9.29 -6.47 -2.41
C ILE A 26 10.08 -6.40 -3.73
N ALA A 27 9.38 -6.35 -4.85
CA ALA A 27 10.00 -6.29 -6.18
C ALA A 27 10.82 -5.02 -6.39
N SER A 28 10.54 -3.95 -5.64
CA SER A 28 11.32 -2.72 -5.72
C SER A 28 12.78 -2.93 -5.28
N GLY A 29 13.04 -4.01 -4.56
CA GLY A 29 14.38 -4.34 -4.09
C GLY A 29 14.84 -3.57 -2.86
N LEU A 30 14.05 -2.64 -2.38
CA LEU A 30 14.43 -1.78 -1.26
C LEU A 30 14.00 -2.35 0.09
N PHE A 31 12.97 -3.18 0.12
CA PHE A 31 12.38 -3.70 1.36
C PHE A 31 12.51 -5.22 1.42
N PRO A 32 13.17 -5.76 2.48
CA PRO A 32 13.30 -7.21 2.62
C PRO A 32 11.93 -7.87 2.82
N ARG A 33 11.74 -9.02 2.20
CA ARG A 33 10.49 -9.78 2.32
C ARG A 33 10.10 -10.04 3.78
N ALA A 34 11.07 -10.40 4.60
CA ALA A 34 10.82 -10.73 6.01
C ALA A 34 10.34 -9.54 6.83
N GLY A 35 10.61 -8.31 6.39
CA GLY A 35 10.21 -7.11 7.10
C GLY A 35 8.93 -6.47 6.57
N ALA A 36 8.44 -6.92 5.42
CA ALA A 36 7.28 -6.31 4.79
C ALA A 36 5.98 -6.85 5.38
N ARG A 37 5.13 -5.93 5.81
CA ARG A 37 3.79 -6.27 6.33
C ARG A 37 2.81 -5.29 5.72
N THR A 38 1.90 -5.81 4.93
CA THR A 38 0.92 -5.02 4.19
C THR A 38 -0.48 -5.40 4.64
N ARG A 39 -1.32 -4.40 4.86
CA ARG A 39 -2.68 -4.59 5.31
C ARG A 39 -3.56 -3.47 4.82
N ALA A 40 -4.86 -3.74 4.75
CA ALA A 40 -5.85 -2.75 4.35
C ALA A 40 -6.81 -2.48 5.50
N VAL A 41 -7.20 -1.22 5.65
CA VAL A 41 -8.13 -0.77 6.67
C VAL A 41 -9.27 -0.04 5.99
N ARG A 42 -10.48 -0.53 6.19
CA ARG A 42 -11.68 0.15 5.68
C ARG A 42 -12.02 1.31 6.60
N GLN A 43 -12.20 2.48 6.03
CA GLN A 43 -12.63 3.66 6.76
C GLN A 43 -14.14 3.81 6.63
N ASP A 44 -14.84 3.75 7.76
CA ASP A 44 -16.31 3.86 7.78
C ASP A 44 -16.80 5.28 7.95
N CYS A 45 -16.03 6.13 8.62
CA CYS A 45 -16.37 7.51 8.88
C CYS A 45 -15.40 8.42 8.13
N TYR A 46 -15.86 9.01 7.04
CA TYR A 46 -15.02 9.81 6.17
C TYR A 46 -15.86 10.83 5.39
N ARG A 47 -15.17 11.85 4.87
CA ARG A 47 -15.76 12.81 3.95
C ARG A 47 -14.70 13.15 2.91
N VAL A 48 -15.04 13.04 1.64
CA VAL A 48 -14.12 13.25 0.52
C VAL A 48 -14.57 14.44 -0.30
N ALA A 49 -13.67 15.39 -0.52
CA ALA A 49 -13.89 16.59 -1.33
C ALA A 49 -15.15 17.35 -0.92
N ASN A 50 -16.13 17.47 -1.81
CA ASN A 50 -17.39 18.17 -1.54
C ASN A 50 -18.42 17.35 -0.78
N GLY A 51 -18.07 16.12 -0.39
CA GLY A 51 -18.97 15.25 0.37
C GLY A 51 -19.96 14.46 -0.46
N ASN A 52 -19.83 14.47 -1.80
CA ASN A 52 -20.70 13.65 -2.64
C ASN A 52 -20.50 12.17 -2.24
N PRO A 53 -21.58 11.41 -1.99
CA PRO A 53 -21.47 10.01 -1.56
C PRO A 53 -20.71 9.08 -2.51
N GLU A 54 -20.60 9.44 -3.77
CA GLU A 54 -19.86 8.65 -4.76
C GLU A 54 -18.34 8.86 -4.66
N ASN A 55 -17.89 9.91 -4.00
CA ASN A 55 -16.48 10.18 -3.85
C ASN A 55 -15.82 9.11 -2.98
N ALA A 56 -14.71 8.58 -3.46
CA ALA A 56 -13.99 7.53 -2.77
C ALA A 56 -12.49 7.84 -2.70
N PHE A 57 -11.79 7.14 -1.83
CA PHE A 57 -10.34 7.29 -1.77
C PHE A 57 -9.66 5.97 -1.43
N VAL A 58 -8.41 5.85 -1.87
CA VAL A 58 -7.46 4.85 -1.44
C VAL A 58 -6.16 5.58 -1.15
N HIS A 59 -5.64 5.41 0.05
CA HIS A 59 -4.39 6.04 0.47
C HIS A 59 -3.44 4.99 1.03
N LEU A 60 -2.21 4.98 0.53
CA LEU A 60 -1.18 4.06 0.99
C LEU A 60 -0.18 4.81 1.87
N VAL A 61 -0.07 4.41 3.12
CA VAL A 61 0.97 4.89 4.03
C VAL A 61 2.04 3.82 4.12
N ALA A 62 3.22 4.12 3.62
CA ALA A 62 4.36 3.22 3.70
C ALA A 62 5.30 3.71 4.80
N ARG A 63 5.29 3.02 5.92
CA ARG A 63 6.17 3.32 7.06
C ARG A 63 7.46 2.54 6.88
N VAL A 64 8.57 3.26 6.80
CA VAL A 64 9.87 2.68 6.48
C VAL A 64 10.91 3.10 7.51
N GLY A 65 11.87 2.22 7.74
CA GLY A 65 13.01 2.55 8.60
C GLY A 65 13.89 3.59 7.94
N ARG A 66 14.64 4.33 8.76
CA ARG A 66 15.56 5.37 8.31
C ARG A 66 16.77 4.76 7.60
N GLY A 67 17.46 5.57 6.84
CA GLY A 67 18.73 5.21 6.24
C GLY A 67 18.72 5.03 4.72
N ARG A 68 17.56 5.13 4.10
CA ARG A 68 17.45 5.06 2.64
C ARG A 68 17.56 6.47 2.05
N SER A 69 18.16 6.58 0.88
CA SER A 69 18.30 7.87 0.21
C SER A 69 16.96 8.31 -0.39
N GLU A 70 16.83 9.61 -0.64
CA GLU A 70 15.64 10.15 -1.30
C GLU A 70 15.45 9.53 -2.68
N GLU A 71 16.54 9.29 -3.41
CA GLU A 71 16.48 8.70 -4.74
C GLU A 71 15.96 7.25 -4.69
N GLU A 72 16.41 6.48 -3.71
CA GLU A 72 15.94 5.12 -3.51
C GLU A 72 14.46 5.09 -3.19
N LEU A 73 14.03 5.96 -2.28
CA LEU A 73 12.61 6.05 -1.90
C LEU A 73 11.75 6.51 -3.07
N GLN A 74 12.22 7.48 -3.86
CA GLN A 74 11.49 7.96 -5.03
C GLN A 74 11.28 6.83 -6.03
N ARG A 75 12.31 6.07 -6.32
CA ARG A 75 12.25 4.97 -7.28
C ARG A 75 11.31 3.86 -6.80
N ALA A 76 11.43 3.48 -5.53
CA ALA A 76 10.55 2.48 -4.94
C ALA A 76 9.11 2.97 -4.92
N GLY A 77 8.91 4.24 -4.56
CA GLY A 77 7.59 4.85 -4.52
C GLY A 77 6.93 4.88 -5.89
N ASP A 78 7.67 5.26 -6.91
CA ASP A 78 7.16 5.28 -8.29
C ASP A 78 6.71 3.87 -8.71
N HIS A 79 7.51 2.87 -8.39
CA HIS A 79 7.20 1.49 -8.72
C HIS A 79 5.95 0.98 -8.00
N ILE A 80 5.86 1.23 -6.70
CA ILE A 80 4.72 0.79 -5.88
C ILE A 80 3.45 1.52 -6.29
N PHE A 81 3.54 2.84 -6.48
CA PHE A 81 2.38 3.64 -6.84
C PHE A 81 1.84 3.26 -8.23
N ALA A 82 2.74 2.97 -9.17
CA ALA A 82 2.34 2.50 -10.50
C ALA A 82 1.56 1.18 -10.41
N ALA A 83 1.98 0.25 -9.55
CA ALA A 83 1.27 -1.01 -9.34
C ALA A 83 -0.10 -0.78 -8.72
N LEU A 84 -0.19 0.13 -7.74
CA LEU A 84 -1.46 0.47 -7.10
C LEU A 84 -2.43 1.11 -8.07
N THR A 85 -1.99 2.11 -8.84
CA THR A 85 -2.86 2.81 -9.79
C THR A 85 -3.30 1.89 -10.92
N LYS A 86 -2.44 0.99 -11.35
CA LYS A 86 -2.80 0.00 -12.35
C LYS A 86 -3.89 -0.94 -11.84
N PHE A 87 -3.75 -1.40 -10.60
CA PHE A 87 -4.76 -2.24 -9.97
C PHE A 87 -6.11 -1.53 -9.86
N LEU A 88 -6.09 -0.25 -9.50
CA LEU A 88 -7.30 0.55 -9.28
C LEU A 88 -7.88 1.17 -10.55
N ASP A 89 -7.19 1.03 -11.68
CA ASP A 89 -7.61 1.67 -12.93
C ASP A 89 -9.06 1.38 -13.33
N PRO A 90 -9.56 0.13 -13.24
CA PRO A 90 -10.95 -0.14 -13.57
C PRO A 90 -11.94 0.68 -12.73
N LEU A 91 -11.64 0.92 -11.47
CA LEU A 91 -12.47 1.76 -10.60
C LEU A 91 -12.28 3.25 -10.92
N TYR A 92 -11.03 3.64 -11.15
CA TYR A 92 -10.69 5.02 -11.46
C TYR A 92 -11.40 5.53 -12.70
N CYS A 93 -11.61 4.65 -13.68
CA CYS A 93 -12.29 5.00 -14.92
C CYS A 93 -13.82 5.09 -14.78
N LYS A 94 -14.37 4.63 -13.67
CA LYS A 94 -15.83 4.50 -13.50
C LYS A 94 -16.42 5.38 -12.41
N ARG A 95 -15.61 5.96 -11.55
CA ARG A 95 -16.13 6.71 -10.41
C ARG A 95 -15.12 7.73 -9.90
N PRO A 96 -15.57 8.74 -9.12
CA PRO A 96 -14.65 9.68 -8.48
C PRO A 96 -13.80 8.93 -7.46
N LEU A 97 -12.48 8.95 -7.65
CA LEU A 97 -11.55 8.19 -6.81
C LEU A 97 -10.25 8.96 -6.67
N ALA A 98 -9.87 9.26 -5.43
CA ALA A 98 -8.59 9.85 -5.11
C ALA A 98 -7.63 8.74 -4.67
N ILE A 99 -6.49 8.65 -5.32
CA ILE A 99 -5.46 7.67 -4.99
C ILE A 99 -4.21 8.42 -4.59
N SER A 100 -3.64 8.07 -3.44
CA SER A 100 -2.44 8.75 -2.96
C SER A 100 -1.55 7.79 -2.18
N MET A 101 -0.27 8.17 -2.04
CA MET A 101 0.72 7.38 -1.31
C MET A 101 1.71 8.32 -0.65
N GLU A 102 2.20 7.92 0.51
CA GLU A 102 3.26 8.63 1.21
C GLU A 102 4.23 7.66 1.85
N PHE A 103 5.48 8.08 1.99
CA PHE A 103 6.45 7.41 2.84
C PHE A 103 6.56 8.16 4.16
N VAL A 104 6.60 7.41 5.26
CA VAL A 104 6.86 7.97 6.59
C VAL A 104 8.05 7.21 7.16
N GLU A 105 9.15 7.94 7.41
CA GLU A 105 10.31 7.34 8.04
C GLU A 105 10.08 7.24 9.53
N ILE A 106 10.35 6.06 10.11
CA ILE A 106 10.06 5.79 11.51
C ILE A 106 11.28 5.21 12.22
N SER A 107 11.30 5.41 13.54
CA SER A 107 12.15 4.65 14.44
C SER A 107 11.27 3.58 15.06
N THR A 108 11.73 2.34 15.06
CA THR A 108 10.90 1.22 15.50
C THR A 108 11.70 0.22 16.34
N TRP A 109 11.02 -0.38 17.29
CA TRP A 109 11.54 -1.52 18.03
C TRP A 109 10.94 -2.75 17.42
N LYS A 110 11.75 -3.77 17.17
CA LYS A 110 11.26 -4.98 16.53
C LYS A 110 12.02 -6.22 16.96
N GLN A 111 11.30 -7.33 16.95
CA GLN A 111 11.88 -8.65 17.09
C GLN A 111 11.16 -9.49 16.05
N ASN A 112 11.91 -10.05 15.10
CA ASN A 112 11.34 -10.69 13.92
C ASN A 112 12.18 -11.90 13.54
N ASN A 113 11.59 -13.08 13.58
CA ASN A 113 12.26 -14.31 13.19
C ASN A 113 11.77 -14.86 11.84
N LEU A 114 10.98 -14.09 11.10
CA LEU A 114 10.40 -14.56 9.83
C LEU A 114 11.47 -14.93 8.81
N ARG A 115 12.59 -14.20 8.79
CA ARG A 115 13.69 -14.51 7.88
C ARG A 115 14.15 -15.95 7.99
N HIS A 116 14.19 -16.47 9.19
CA HIS A 116 14.60 -17.87 9.44
C HIS A 116 13.62 -18.83 8.80
N TYR A 117 12.33 -18.58 8.92
CA TYR A 117 11.30 -19.46 8.35
C TYR A 117 11.18 -19.33 6.84
N LEU A 118 11.33 -18.13 6.30
CA LEU A 118 11.26 -17.89 4.85
C LEU A 118 12.32 -18.67 4.09
N SER A 119 13.51 -18.82 4.66
CA SER A 119 14.59 -19.56 4.01
C SER A 119 14.26 -21.04 3.84
N LYS A 120 13.36 -21.59 4.64
CA LYS A 120 12.93 -22.99 4.56
C LYS A 120 11.85 -23.22 3.52
N ASP A 121 11.12 -22.16 3.16
CA ASP A 121 10.00 -22.23 2.21
C ASP A 121 10.42 -21.86 0.79
N LYS A 122 11.67 -21.53 0.60
CA LYS A 122 12.17 -21.18 -0.72
C LYS A 122 12.20 -22.38 -1.64
N PRO A 123 11.57 -22.26 -2.82
CA PRO A 123 11.67 -23.30 -3.83
C PRO A 123 13.09 -23.44 -4.35
#